data_fbafbfe838254d469d545f67810d323a
#
_entry.id   fbafbfe838254d469d545f67810d323a
#
_cell.length_a   1.000
_cell.length_b   1.000
_cell.length_c   1.000
_cell.angle_alpha   90.00
_cell.angle_beta   90.00
_cell.angle_gamma   90.00
#
_symmetry.space_group_name_H-M   'P 1'
#
loop_
_entity.id
_entity.type
_entity.pdbx_description
1 polymer ?
#
loop_
_entity_poly.entity_id
_entity_poly.type
_entity_poly.pdbx_seq_one_letter_code
_entity_poly.pdbx_strand_id
1 'polypeptide(L)'
;ASDVYKRQVRKTVVAKVVGTLMLVLAVVSLLAACLTSGITLPVALVCGIVWFVLMGNSKEFEYSYFDGEVRFAKVLNKNRRKSLGGYPMDDVIQIAPAGDRSVSQYEREGVKVIDYTSHDKDTAYYDMVLKKEGETLLIKFEPDDKYLEAVEFKYRQKVIRRSTQA
;
A
#
# COMPACT_ATOMS: atom_id res chain seq x y z
N ALA A 1 -1.56 -28.52 -0.27
CA ALA A 1 -2.17 -27.40 -0.95
C ALA A 1 -1.47 -26.12 -0.58
N SER A 2 -0.89 -25.50 -1.56
CA SER A 2 -0.19 -24.23 -1.40
C SER A 2 -1.22 -23.09 -1.35
N ASP A 3 -1.49 -22.59 -0.16
CA ASP A 3 -2.38 -21.47 0.01
C ASP A 3 -1.63 -20.17 -0.30
N VAL A 4 -1.63 -19.77 -1.57
CA VAL A 4 -1.18 -18.45 -1.96
C VAL A 4 -2.37 -17.51 -1.88
N TYR A 5 -2.33 -16.61 -0.91
CA TYR A 5 -3.32 -15.57 -0.79
C TYR A 5 -2.71 -14.21 -1.14
N LYS A 6 -3.37 -13.47 -2.03
CA LYS A 6 -2.91 -12.17 -2.49
C LYS A 6 -3.97 -11.12 -2.19
N ARG A 7 -3.55 -10.00 -1.61
CA ARG A 7 -4.36 -8.81 -1.44
C ARG A 7 -3.69 -7.64 -2.16
N GLN A 8 -4.45 -6.97 -2.99
CA GLN A 8 -4.01 -5.75 -3.65
C GLN A 8 -4.61 -4.53 -2.95
N VAL A 9 -3.75 -3.58 -2.60
CA VAL A 9 -4.13 -2.33 -1.96
C VAL A 9 -3.72 -1.17 -2.85
N ARG A 10 -4.69 -0.35 -3.24
CA ARG A 10 -4.51 0.82 -4.09
C ARG A 10 -4.37 2.09 -3.27
N LYS A 11 -3.62 3.06 -3.80
CA LYS A 11 -3.65 4.42 -3.27
C LYS A 11 -5.07 4.99 -3.34
N THR A 12 -5.35 5.89 -2.40
CA THR A 12 -6.66 6.45 -2.08
C THR A 12 -7.46 6.94 -3.29
N VAL A 13 -8.79 6.90 -3.15
CA VAL A 13 -9.78 7.44 -4.09
C VAL A 13 -9.51 8.92 -4.42
N VAL A 14 -8.95 9.68 -3.47
CA VAL A 14 -8.60 11.10 -3.65
C VAL A 14 -7.65 11.30 -4.83
N ALA A 15 -6.63 10.46 -4.98
CA ALA A 15 -5.69 10.55 -6.10
C ALA A 15 -6.38 10.31 -7.45
N LYS A 16 -7.34 9.39 -7.50
CA LYS A 16 -8.13 9.12 -8.71
C LYS A 16 -9.05 10.29 -9.07
N VAL A 17 -9.73 10.87 -8.07
CA VAL A 17 -10.62 12.02 -8.27
C VAL A 17 -9.83 13.23 -8.78
N VAL A 18 -8.70 13.54 -8.15
CA VAL A 18 -7.82 14.64 -8.57
C VAL A 18 -7.30 14.40 -9.99
N GLY A 19 -6.86 13.18 -10.31
CA GLY A 19 -6.42 12.82 -11.65
C GLY A 19 -7.49 13.02 -12.71
N THR A 20 -8.73 12.60 -12.41
CA THR A 20 -9.88 12.77 -13.32
C THR A 20 -10.21 14.25 -13.51
N LEU A 21 -10.22 15.05 -12.44
CA LEU A 21 -10.45 16.50 -12.52
C LEU A 21 -9.38 17.18 -13.38
N MET A 22 -8.11 16.81 -13.23
CA MET A 22 -7.01 17.35 -14.03
C MET A 22 -7.14 16.97 -15.50
N LEU A 23 -7.60 15.76 -15.80
CA LEU A 23 -7.87 15.35 -17.17
C LEU A 23 -8.97 16.19 -17.81
N VAL A 24 -10.08 16.41 -17.10
CA VAL A 24 -11.19 17.25 -17.57
C VAL A 24 -10.71 18.67 -17.84
N LEU A 25 -9.94 19.25 -16.92
CA LEU A 25 -9.36 20.57 -17.10
C LEU A 25 -8.43 20.64 -18.31
N ALA A 26 -7.61 19.62 -18.54
CA ALA A 26 -6.73 19.56 -19.70
C ALA A 26 -7.51 19.53 -21.02
N VAL A 27 -8.60 18.73 -21.09
CA VAL A 27 -9.47 18.63 -22.27
C VAL A 27 -10.17 19.96 -22.53
N VAL A 28 -10.74 20.58 -21.50
CA VAL A 28 -11.44 21.88 -21.62
C VAL A 28 -10.47 22.97 -22.07
N SER A 29 -9.25 23.00 -21.51
CA SER A 29 -8.20 23.95 -21.88
C SER A 29 -7.76 23.77 -23.34
N LEU A 30 -7.66 22.51 -23.80
CA LEU A 30 -7.30 22.21 -25.20
C LEU A 30 -8.38 22.71 -26.17
N LEU A 31 -9.66 22.49 -25.84
CA LEU A 31 -10.79 23.00 -26.63
C LEU A 31 -10.83 24.52 -26.66
N ALA A 32 -10.59 25.18 -25.53
CA ALA A 32 -10.50 26.62 -25.41
C ALA A 32 -9.33 27.18 -26.22
N ALA A 33 -8.18 26.46 -26.27
CA ALA A 33 -7.02 26.85 -27.06
C ALA A 33 -7.30 26.90 -28.58
N CYS A 34 -8.21 26.03 -29.05
CA CYS A 34 -8.64 26.05 -30.44
C CYS A 34 -9.47 27.30 -30.79
N LEU A 35 -10.11 27.91 -29.79
CA LEU A 35 -10.97 29.08 -29.95
C LEU A 35 -10.24 30.43 -29.70
N THR A 36 -9.20 30.42 -28.88
CA THR A 36 -8.46 31.60 -28.47
C THR A 36 -6.97 31.43 -28.78
N SER A 37 -6.47 32.00 -29.77
CA SER A 37 -5.06 32.20 -30.25
C SER A 37 -3.91 31.66 -29.34
N GLY A 38 -4.04 30.46 -28.73
CA GLY A 38 -2.91 29.77 -28.12
C GLY A 38 -2.51 30.15 -26.68
N ILE A 39 -3.20 31.09 -26.02
CA ILE A 39 -2.87 31.50 -24.64
C ILE A 39 -3.12 30.38 -23.63
N THR A 40 -4.08 29.48 -23.92
CA THR A 40 -4.44 28.37 -23.05
C THR A 40 -3.59 27.09 -23.27
N LEU A 41 -2.76 27.07 -24.29
CA LEU A 41 -1.88 25.94 -24.61
C LEU A 41 -0.92 25.59 -23.48
N PRO A 42 -0.21 26.52 -22.82
CA PRO A 42 0.63 26.23 -21.67
C PRO A 42 -0.13 25.64 -20.49
N VAL A 43 -1.36 26.12 -20.25
CA VAL A 43 -2.22 25.61 -19.16
C VAL A 43 -2.63 24.16 -19.43
N ALA A 44 -3.03 23.85 -20.67
CA ALA A 44 -3.39 22.48 -21.07
C ALA A 44 -2.20 21.53 -20.91
N LEU A 45 -1.01 21.98 -21.25
CA LEU A 45 0.22 21.19 -21.16
C LEU A 45 0.57 20.88 -19.70
N VAL A 46 0.49 21.88 -18.82
CA VAL A 46 0.72 21.70 -17.37
C VAL A 46 -0.31 20.74 -16.77
N CYS A 47 -1.59 20.90 -17.09
CA CYS A 47 -2.65 19.99 -16.61
C CYS A 47 -2.43 18.57 -17.10
N GLY A 48 -2.01 18.37 -18.35
CA GLY A 48 -1.69 17.08 -18.92
C GLY A 48 -0.51 16.40 -18.22
N ILE A 49 0.55 17.16 -17.92
CA ILE A 49 1.71 16.64 -17.18
C ILE A 49 1.32 16.23 -15.76
N VAL A 50 0.55 17.05 -15.06
CA VAL A 50 0.08 16.76 -13.70
C VAL A 50 -0.78 15.50 -13.71
N TRP A 51 -1.70 15.38 -14.68
CA TRP A 51 -2.52 14.19 -14.83
C TRP A 51 -1.66 12.95 -15.07
N PHE A 52 -0.68 13.03 -15.97
CA PHE A 52 0.23 11.93 -16.28
C PHE A 52 1.01 11.46 -15.04
N VAL A 53 1.53 12.42 -14.28
CA VAL A 53 2.28 12.12 -13.04
C VAL A 53 1.38 11.47 -11.99
N LEU A 54 0.16 11.98 -11.80
CA LEU A 54 -0.77 11.45 -10.81
C LEU A 54 -1.33 10.08 -11.19
N MET A 55 -1.67 9.88 -12.47
CA MET A 55 -2.23 8.62 -12.94
C MET A 55 -1.16 7.58 -13.28
N GLY A 56 0.00 8.02 -13.75
CA GLY A 56 1.13 7.15 -14.06
C GLY A 56 1.82 6.55 -12.83
N ASN A 57 1.59 7.12 -11.65
CA ASN A 57 2.16 6.68 -10.39
C ASN A 57 1.15 5.92 -9.51
N SER A 58 0.15 5.28 -10.11
CA SER A 58 -0.73 4.41 -9.33
C SER A 58 0.07 3.22 -8.81
N LYS A 59 0.37 3.25 -7.51
CA LYS A 59 1.11 2.21 -6.82
C LYS A 59 0.13 1.32 -6.08
N GLU A 60 0.13 0.05 -6.39
CA GLU A 60 -0.60 -0.96 -5.63
C GLU A 60 0.41 -1.83 -4.90
N PHE A 61 0.12 -2.17 -3.66
CA PHE A 61 0.91 -3.13 -2.91
C PHE A 61 0.18 -4.48 -2.92
N GLU A 62 0.93 -5.53 -3.16
CA GLU A 62 0.43 -6.89 -3.14
C GLU A 62 1.10 -7.63 -1.98
N TYR A 63 0.29 -8.20 -1.10
CA TYR A 63 0.75 -9.02 0.01
C TYR A 63 0.49 -10.48 -0.32
N SER A 64 1.52 -11.31 -0.22
CA SER A 64 1.37 -12.74 -0.42
C SER A 64 1.98 -13.51 0.75
N TYR A 65 1.39 -14.66 1.02
CA TYR A 65 1.88 -15.61 2.02
C TYR A 65 1.94 -16.99 1.39
N PHE A 66 3.11 -17.61 1.46
CA PHE A 66 3.31 -18.95 0.92
C PHE A 66 4.41 -19.65 1.69
N ASP A 67 4.12 -20.87 2.13
CA ASP A 67 5.08 -21.80 2.77
C ASP A 67 5.91 -21.15 3.91
N GLY A 68 5.20 -20.43 4.80
CA GLY A 68 5.83 -19.79 5.94
C GLY A 68 6.62 -18.53 5.64
N GLU A 69 6.46 -17.96 4.46
CA GLU A 69 7.12 -16.72 4.04
C GLU A 69 6.10 -15.68 3.64
N VAL A 70 6.21 -14.47 4.21
CA VAL A 70 5.43 -13.31 3.79
C VAL A 70 6.22 -12.53 2.76
N ARG A 71 5.58 -12.19 1.64
CA ARG A 71 6.21 -11.44 0.55
C ARG A 71 5.41 -10.20 0.23
N PHE A 72 6.12 -9.16 -0.12
CA PHE A 72 5.54 -7.89 -0.53
C PHE A 72 5.99 -7.56 -1.95
N ALA A 73 5.07 -7.08 -2.74
CA ALA A 73 5.35 -6.63 -4.09
C ALA A 73 4.62 -5.32 -4.36
N LYS A 74 5.19 -4.53 -5.24
CA LYS A 74 4.64 -3.27 -5.71
C LYS A 74 4.23 -3.44 -7.15
N VAL A 75 2.98 -3.14 -7.46
CA VAL A 75 2.47 -3.16 -8.82
C VAL A 75 2.37 -1.72 -9.31
N LEU A 76 3.11 -1.41 -10.37
CA LEU A 76 3.10 -0.10 -11.01
C LEU A 76 2.26 -0.17 -12.27
N ASN A 77 1.29 0.74 -12.41
CA ASN A 77 0.47 0.89 -13.63
C ASN A 77 -0.19 -0.42 -14.08
N LYS A 78 -0.58 -1.28 -13.15
CA LYS A 78 -1.22 -2.59 -13.39
C LYS A 78 -0.36 -3.62 -14.14
N ASN A 79 0.75 -3.22 -14.74
CA ASN A 79 1.54 -4.08 -15.63
C ASN A 79 2.94 -4.41 -15.11
N ARG A 80 3.52 -3.56 -14.25
CA ARG A 80 4.86 -3.79 -13.73
C ARG A 80 4.81 -4.22 -12.27
N ARG A 81 5.28 -5.42 -12.03
CA ARG A 81 5.39 -5.97 -10.69
C ARG A 81 6.84 -5.95 -10.24
N LYS A 82 7.10 -5.28 -9.13
CA LYS A 82 8.42 -5.24 -8.50
C LYS A 82 8.36 -5.92 -7.14
N SER A 83 9.17 -6.94 -6.94
CA SER A 83 9.30 -7.56 -5.63
C SER A 83 10.01 -6.62 -4.66
N LEU A 84 9.42 -6.43 -3.48
CA LEU A 84 9.97 -5.59 -2.41
C LEU A 84 10.69 -6.40 -1.34
N GLY A 85 10.63 -7.73 -1.43
CA GLY A 85 11.28 -8.63 -0.52
C GLY A 85 10.33 -9.64 0.11
N GLY A 86 10.89 -10.66 0.70
CA GLY A 86 10.19 -11.68 1.43
C GLY A 86 10.84 -11.88 2.79
N TYR A 87 10.02 -12.25 3.77
CA TYR A 87 10.48 -12.45 5.15
C TYR A 87 9.93 -13.77 5.67
N PRO A 88 10.80 -14.68 6.17
CA PRO A 88 10.32 -15.89 6.83
C PRO A 88 9.50 -15.55 8.08
N MET A 89 8.41 -16.25 8.31
CA MET A 89 7.61 -16.07 9.53
C MET A 89 8.41 -16.40 10.80
N ASP A 90 9.46 -17.20 10.68
CA ASP A 90 10.33 -17.49 11.82
C ASP A 90 11.05 -16.24 12.33
N ASP A 91 11.32 -15.26 11.46
CA ASP A 91 11.93 -14.00 11.83
C ASP A 91 10.93 -12.97 12.34
N VAL A 92 9.64 -13.19 12.14
CA VAL A 92 8.57 -12.30 12.59
C VAL A 92 8.34 -12.49 14.09
N ILE A 93 8.34 -11.39 14.83
CA ILE A 93 8.09 -11.38 16.27
C ILE A 93 6.59 -11.37 16.53
N GLN A 94 5.87 -10.44 15.88
CA GLN A 94 4.44 -10.24 16.10
C GLN A 94 3.80 -9.53 14.92
N ILE A 95 2.56 -9.90 14.63
CA ILE A 95 1.65 -9.19 13.75
C ILE A 95 0.44 -8.79 14.59
N ALA A 96 0.14 -7.52 14.66
CA ALA A 96 -0.97 -7.01 15.48
C ALA A 96 -1.53 -5.72 14.86
N PRO A 97 -2.79 -5.37 15.19
CA PRO A 97 -3.33 -4.07 14.79
C PRO A 97 -2.45 -2.92 15.25
N ALA A 98 -2.34 -1.88 14.44
CA ALA A 98 -1.59 -0.69 14.81
C ALA A 98 -2.09 -0.11 16.14
N GLY A 99 -1.17 0.23 17.02
CA GLY A 99 -1.48 0.70 18.36
C GLY A 99 -1.66 -0.38 19.43
N ASP A 100 -1.63 -1.65 19.05
CA ASP A 100 -1.65 -2.73 20.03
C ASP A 100 -0.38 -2.72 20.87
N ARG A 101 -0.51 -3.09 22.17
CA ARG A 101 0.62 -3.06 23.12
C ARG A 101 1.81 -3.90 22.67
N SER A 102 1.56 -5.00 22.01
CA SER A 102 2.61 -5.92 21.55
C SER A 102 3.54 -5.30 20.51
N VAL A 103 3.05 -4.32 19.74
CA VAL A 103 3.79 -3.67 18.66
C VAL A 103 4.07 -2.19 18.90
N SER A 104 3.32 -1.55 19.80
CA SER A 104 3.46 -0.12 20.05
C SER A 104 4.83 0.28 20.62
N GLN A 105 5.45 -0.58 21.40
CA GLN A 105 6.81 -0.34 21.90
C GLN A 105 7.82 -0.17 20.77
N TYR A 106 7.64 -0.89 19.67
CA TYR A 106 8.53 -0.80 18.51
C TYR A 106 8.28 0.45 17.67
N GLU A 107 7.10 1.04 17.78
CA GLU A 107 6.78 2.32 17.11
C GLU A 107 7.55 3.49 17.72
N ARG A 108 8.03 3.37 18.96
CA ARG A 108 8.68 4.44 19.73
C ARG A 108 10.21 4.41 19.70
N GLU A 109 10.83 3.33 19.27
CA GLU A 109 12.26 3.07 19.47
C GLU A 109 13.14 3.39 18.25
N GLY A 110 12.77 4.27 17.35
CA GLY A 110 13.57 4.60 16.19
C GLY A 110 13.85 3.41 15.27
N VAL A 111 12.98 2.44 15.27
CA VAL A 111 13.01 1.26 14.43
C VAL A 111 12.79 1.66 12.97
N LYS A 112 13.44 0.96 12.04
CA LYS A 112 13.22 1.19 10.62
C LYS A 112 11.78 0.82 10.26
N VAL A 113 11.01 1.80 9.81
CA VAL A 113 9.62 1.63 9.42
C VAL A 113 9.50 1.54 7.91
N ILE A 114 8.81 0.51 7.43
CA ILE A 114 8.49 0.33 6.02
C ILE A 114 6.97 0.39 5.88
N ASP A 115 6.48 1.32 5.08
CA ASP A 115 5.06 1.56 4.91
C ASP A 115 4.57 1.01 3.57
N TYR A 116 3.76 -0.04 3.63
CA TYR A 116 3.11 -0.66 2.47
C TYR A 116 1.59 -0.50 2.52
N THR A 117 1.11 0.54 3.18
CA THR A 117 -0.33 0.86 3.25
C THR A 117 -0.79 1.68 2.06
N SER A 118 -2.10 1.73 1.86
CA SER A 118 -2.73 2.61 0.86
C SER A 118 -2.76 4.08 1.27
N HIS A 119 -2.42 4.38 2.52
CA HIS A 119 -2.61 5.69 3.16
C HIS A 119 -4.07 6.17 3.21
N ASP A 120 -5.01 5.24 3.10
CA ASP A 120 -6.42 5.53 3.27
C ASP A 120 -6.72 5.69 4.75
N LYS A 121 -7.23 6.86 5.13
CA LYS A 121 -7.55 7.18 6.54
C LYS A 121 -8.64 6.30 7.13
N ASP A 122 -9.53 5.79 6.28
CA ASP A 122 -10.65 4.95 6.71
C ASP A 122 -10.28 3.46 6.81
N THR A 123 -9.13 3.08 6.30
CA THR A 123 -8.66 1.69 6.33
C THR A 123 -7.68 1.49 7.48
N ALA A 124 -8.04 0.58 8.36
CA ALA A 124 -7.17 0.18 9.45
C ALA A 124 -6.01 -0.68 8.96
N TYR A 125 -4.84 -0.48 9.51
CA TYR A 125 -3.66 -1.25 9.14
C TYR A 125 -3.09 -2.04 10.33
N TYR A 126 -2.24 -3.00 10.00
CA TYR A 126 -1.55 -3.84 10.96
C TYR A 126 -0.05 -3.55 10.93
N ASP A 127 0.59 -3.74 12.07
CA ASP A 127 2.03 -3.69 12.21
C ASP A 127 2.61 -5.09 12.27
N MET A 128 3.64 -5.34 11.50
CA MET A 128 4.45 -6.55 11.55
C MET A 128 5.84 -6.20 12.04
N VAL A 129 6.24 -6.72 13.18
CA VAL A 129 7.57 -6.54 13.74
C VAL A 129 8.41 -7.77 13.46
N LEU A 130 9.58 -7.58 12.89
CA LEU A 130 10.49 -8.68 12.60
C LEU A 130 11.95 -8.26 12.82
N LYS A 131 12.79 -9.24 13.00
CA LYS A 131 14.24 -9.04 13.06
C LYS A 131 14.90 -9.63 11.83
N LYS A 132 15.69 -8.83 11.14
CA LYS A 132 16.49 -9.23 10.01
C LYS A 132 17.92 -8.75 10.19
N GLU A 133 18.88 -9.67 10.16
CA GLU A 133 20.30 -9.36 10.28
C GLU A 133 20.66 -8.48 11.49
N GLY A 134 19.99 -8.73 12.62
CA GLY A 134 20.20 -7.96 13.84
C GLY A 134 19.45 -6.63 13.91
N GLU A 135 18.81 -6.21 12.84
CA GLU A 135 17.99 -5.01 12.81
C GLU A 135 16.50 -5.33 13.01
N THR A 136 15.83 -4.50 13.77
CA THR A 136 14.38 -4.60 13.94
C THR A 136 13.67 -3.77 12.89
N LEU A 137 12.74 -4.39 12.18
CA LEU A 137 11.92 -3.74 11.15
C LEU A 137 10.46 -3.71 11.60
N LEU A 138 9.80 -2.61 11.34
CA LEU A 138 8.36 -2.47 11.50
C LEU A 138 7.74 -2.27 10.12
N ILE A 139 6.90 -3.20 9.68
CA ILE A 139 6.21 -3.12 8.41
C ILE A 139 4.74 -2.80 8.66
N LYS A 140 4.26 -1.73 8.05
CA LYS A 140 2.85 -1.35 8.07
C LYS A 140 2.18 -1.88 6.82
N PHE A 141 1.09 -2.62 6.98
CA PHE A 141 0.35 -3.19 5.85
C PHE A 141 -1.12 -3.39 6.20
N GLU A 142 -1.94 -3.65 5.21
CA GLU A 142 -3.39 -3.78 5.34
C GLU A 142 -3.85 -5.19 4.93
N PRO A 143 -3.56 -6.23 5.73
CA PRO A 143 -4.03 -7.58 5.42
C PRO A 143 -5.53 -7.69 5.64
N ASP A 144 -6.18 -8.57 4.87
CA ASP A 144 -7.56 -8.92 5.13
C ASP A 144 -7.67 -10.15 6.03
N ASP A 145 -8.91 -10.51 6.38
CA ASP A 145 -9.15 -11.63 7.28
C ASP A 145 -8.64 -12.96 6.73
N LYS A 146 -8.76 -13.17 5.42
CA LYS A 146 -8.28 -14.42 4.79
C LYS A 146 -6.76 -14.53 4.84
N TYR A 147 -6.07 -13.42 4.63
CA TYR A 147 -4.60 -13.38 4.74
C TYR A 147 -4.17 -13.73 6.16
N LEU A 148 -4.80 -13.11 7.15
CA LEU A 148 -4.51 -13.37 8.56
C LEU A 148 -4.83 -14.82 8.95
N GLU A 149 -5.94 -15.37 8.48
CA GLU A 149 -6.28 -16.79 8.69
C GLU A 149 -5.21 -17.74 8.13
N ALA A 150 -4.72 -17.45 6.94
CA ALA A 150 -3.69 -18.25 6.31
C ALA A 150 -2.40 -18.25 7.14
N VAL A 151 -2.01 -17.11 7.67
CA VAL A 151 -0.83 -16.97 8.53
C VAL A 151 -1.07 -17.65 9.89
N GLU A 152 -2.24 -17.44 10.49
CA GLU A 152 -2.60 -18.03 11.78
C GLU A 152 -2.62 -19.54 11.76
N PHE A 153 -2.92 -20.15 10.66
CA PHE A 153 -3.00 -21.60 10.54
C PHE A 153 -1.74 -22.29 11.09
N LYS A 154 -0.58 -21.71 10.83
CA LYS A 154 0.71 -22.25 11.28
C LYS A 154 1.37 -21.42 12.38
N TYR A 155 1.09 -20.13 12.44
CA TYR A 155 1.77 -19.18 13.33
C TYR A 155 0.78 -18.44 14.23
N ARG A 156 -0.16 -19.14 14.80
CA ARG A 156 -1.25 -18.56 15.60
C ARG A 156 -0.77 -17.64 16.73
N GLN A 157 0.33 -17.98 17.37
CA GLN A 157 0.88 -17.20 18.48
C GLN A 157 1.49 -15.86 18.04
N LYS A 158 1.80 -15.72 16.76
CA LYS A 158 2.43 -14.52 16.22
C LYS A 158 1.43 -13.50 15.66
N VAL A 159 0.15 -13.82 15.65
CA VAL A 159 -0.89 -12.97 15.07
C VAL A 159 -1.91 -12.62 16.14
N ILE A 160 -2.10 -11.32 16.32
CA ILE A 160 -3.20 -10.77 17.12
C ILE A 160 -4.15 -10.09 16.14
N ARG A 161 -5.42 -10.50 16.17
CA ARG A 161 -6.44 -9.91 15.30
C ARG A 161 -7.17 -8.79 16.04
N ARG A 162 -7.61 -7.80 15.28
CA ARG A 162 -8.47 -6.76 15.83
C ARG A 162 -9.76 -7.39 16.34
N SER A 163 -10.09 -7.14 17.61
CA SER A 163 -11.38 -7.57 18.13
C SER A 163 -12.48 -6.88 17.33
N THR A 164 -13.32 -7.66 16.71
CA THR A 164 -14.56 -7.18 16.15
C THR A 164 -15.41 -6.80 17.37
N GLN A 165 -15.42 -5.54 17.72
CA GLN A 165 -16.44 -5.08 18.64
C GLN A 165 -17.77 -5.23 17.90
N ALA A 166 -18.51 -6.21 18.34
CA ALA A 166 -19.87 -6.40 17.91
C ALA A 166 -20.73 -5.17 18.28
#